data_ad1e0780748c64f290a7b369deecce1c
#
_entry.id   ad1e0780748c64f290a7b369deecce1c
#
_cell.length_a   1.000
_cell.length_b   1.000
_cell.length_c   1.000
_cell.angle_alpha   90.00
_cell.angle_beta   90.00
_cell.angle_gamma   90.00
#
_symmetry.space_group_name_H-M   'P 1'
#
loop_
_entity.id
_entity.type
_entity.pdbx_description
1 polymer ?
#
loop_
_entity_poly.entity_id
_entity_poly.type
_entity_poly.pdbx_seq_one_letter_code
_entity_poly.pdbx_strand_id
1 'polypeptide(L)'
;MKLNKEIIMARKKINALPNITTPNTQVIFNPEVCIGCNKCVEVCQVDVYIPNPVKGDPPLILHPDECWYCGCCVIDCPCPGAIDFNWPLQQRGSWKDKVTGKVYRDNVVIP
;
A
#
# COMPACT_ATOMS: atom_id res chain seq x y z
N MET A 1 4.18 -38.80 -6.39
CA MET A 1 3.11 -38.13 -7.16
C MET A 1 1.76 -38.06 -6.44
N LYS A 2 1.37 -39.13 -5.72
CA LYS A 2 0.15 -39.08 -4.91
C LYS A 2 0.22 -38.02 -3.79
N LEU A 3 1.38 -37.83 -3.18
CA LEU A 3 1.62 -36.82 -2.16
C LEU A 3 1.38 -35.38 -2.67
N ASN A 4 1.76 -35.08 -3.91
CA ASN A 4 1.58 -33.76 -4.47
C ASN A 4 0.11 -33.43 -4.75
N LYS A 5 -0.70 -34.42 -5.14
CA LYS A 5 -2.13 -34.26 -5.32
C LYS A 5 -2.84 -34.00 -3.99
N GLU A 6 -2.49 -34.72 -2.94
CA GLU A 6 -3.09 -34.56 -1.62
C GLU A 6 -2.73 -33.21 -1.02
N ILE A 7 -1.47 -32.75 -1.16
CA ILE A 7 -1.03 -31.43 -0.72
C ILE A 7 -1.74 -30.33 -1.50
N ILE A 8 -1.88 -30.48 -2.82
CA ILE A 8 -2.59 -29.51 -3.66
C ILE A 8 -4.08 -29.47 -3.32
N MET A 9 -4.70 -30.62 -3.08
CA MET A 9 -6.12 -30.67 -2.68
C MET A 9 -6.34 -30.12 -1.27
N ALA A 10 -5.41 -30.35 -0.34
CA ALA A 10 -5.46 -29.75 0.99
C ALA A 10 -5.34 -28.22 0.92
N ARG A 11 -4.48 -27.71 0.04
CA ARG A 11 -4.34 -26.27 -0.19
C ARG A 11 -5.60 -25.61 -0.76
N LYS A 12 -6.37 -26.35 -1.56
CA LYS A 12 -7.64 -25.84 -2.10
C LYS A 12 -8.70 -25.63 -1.02
N LYS A 13 -8.53 -26.25 0.14
CA LYS A 13 -9.44 -26.07 1.28
C LYS A 13 -9.05 -24.92 2.21
N ILE A 14 -7.93 -24.27 1.95
CA ILE A 14 -7.51 -23.12 2.73
C ILE A 14 -8.31 -21.91 2.27
N ASN A 15 -9.14 -21.39 3.14
CA ASN A 15 -9.88 -20.16 2.90
C ASN A 15 -9.03 -18.98 3.38
N ALA A 16 -8.52 -18.22 2.43
CA ALA A 16 -7.82 -16.97 2.72
C ALA A 16 -8.78 -15.81 2.52
N LEU A 17 -9.20 -15.19 3.61
CA LEU A 17 -10.08 -14.02 3.56
C LEU A 17 -9.24 -12.77 3.87
N PRO A 18 -9.39 -11.68 3.10
CA PRO A 18 -8.70 -10.45 3.44
C PRO A 18 -9.19 -9.91 4.78
N ASN A 19 -8.31 -9.27 5.52
CA ASN A 19 -8.68 -8.60 6.77
C ASN A 19 -9.64 -7.45 6.44
N ILE A 20 -10.81 -7.45 7.05
CA ILE A 20 -11.86 -6.44 6.80
C ILE A 20 -11.37 -5.02 7.10
N THR A 21 -10.50 -4.88 8.09
CA THR A 21 -9.96 -3.58 8.50
C THR A 21 -8.79 -3.10 7.64
N THR A 22 -8.22 -3.98 6.83
CA THR A 22 -7.09 -3.65 5.95
C THR A 22 -7.60 -3.42 4.53
N PRO A 23 -7.24 -2.31 3.89
CA PRO A 23 -7.63 -2.08 2.51
C PRO A 23 -6.95 -3.08 1.57
N ASN A 24 -7.63 -3.44 0.48
CA ASN A 24 -7.08 -4.38 -0.51
C ASN A 24 -5.85 -3.80 -1.24
N THR A 25 -5.76 -2.50 -1.33
CA THR A 25 -4.62 -1.79 -1.90
C THR A 25 -4.07 -0.84 -0.85
N GLN A 26 -2.90 -1.14 -0.31
CA GLN A 26 -2.28 -0.37 0.76
C GLN A 26 -1.62 0.91 0.27
N VAL A 27 -1.19 0.91 -0.98
CA VAL A 27 -0.46 2.04 -1.58
C VAL A 27 -1.15 2.47 -2.85
N ILE A 28 -1.28 3.77 -3.04
CA ILE A 28 -1.89 4.37 -4.22
C ILE A 28 -0.85 5.24 -4.92
N PHE A 29 -0.63 4.99 -6.21
CA PHE A 29 0.26 5.80 -7.04
C PHE A 29 -0.54 6.79 -7.87
N ASN A 30 -0.02 8.01 -7.99
CA ASN A 30 -0.51 8.98 -8.94
C ASN A 30 0.38 8.95 -10.19
N PRO A 31 -0.10 8.39 -11.32
CA PRO A 31 0.73 8.27 -12.52
C PRO A 31 1.09 9.60 -13.15
N GLU A 32 0.34 10.67 -12.89
CA GLU A 32 0.63 12.00 -13.40
C GLU A 32 1.84 12.64 -12.71
N VAL A 33 2.10 12.28 -11.47
CA VAL A 33 3.19 12.83 -10.65
C VAL A 33 4.40 11.91 -10.66
N CYS A 34 4.21 10.60 -10.73
CA CYS A 34 5.26 9.60 -10.69
C CYS A 34 6.14 9.69 -11.94
N ILE A 35 7.47 9.73 -11.74
CA ILE A 35 8.45 9.76 -12.84
C ILE A 35 9.04 8.39 -13.18
N GLY A 36 8.63 7.34 -12.46
CA GLY A 36 9.11 5.99 -12.72
C GLY A 36 10.55 5.73 -12.33
N CYS A 37 11.09 6.44 -11.33
CA CYS A 37 12.48 6.30 -10.90
C CYS A 37 12.78 4.97 -10.18
N ASN A 38 11.75 4.23 -9.77
CA ASN A 38 11.82 2.94 -9.06
C ASN A 38 12.53 3.01 -7.69
N LYS A 39 12.66 4.17 -7.09
CA LYS A 39 13.26 4.30 -5.76
C LYS A 39 12.43 3.60 -4.70
N CYS A 40 11.11 3.67 -4.82
CA CYS A 40 10.18 2.97 -3.93
C CYS A 40 10.37 1.44 -3.98
N VAL A 41 10.71 0.89 -5.15
CA VAL A 41 11.03 -0.54 -5.30
C VAL A 41 12.30 -0.90 -4.52
N GLU A 42 13.32 -0.05 -4.60
CA GLU A 42 14.61 -0.30 -3.93
C GLU A 42 14.51 -0.22 -2.41
N VAL A 43 13.71 0.71 -1.89
CA VAL A 43 13.63 0.94 -0.44
C VAL A 43 12.61 0.05 0.27
N CYS A 44 11.75 -0.64 -0.47
CA CYS A 44 10.76 -1.54 0.10
C CYS A 44 11.44 -2.78 0.70
N GLN A 45 11.29 -2.97 2.01
CA GLN A 45 11.94 -4.06 2.73
C GLN A 45 11.23 -5.41 2.57
N VAL A 46 10.00 -5.40 2.08
CA VAL A 46 9.12 -6.58 2.01
C VAL A 46 8.66 -6.88 0.59
N ASP A 47 9.34 -6.33 -0.39
CA ASP A 47 9.16 -6.64 -1.82
C ASP A 47 7.70 -6.49 -2.30
N VAL A 48 7.04 -5.43 -1.88
CA VAL A 48 5.67 -5.13 -2.32
C VAL A 48 5.64 -4.83 -3.82
N TYR A 49 6.70 -4.21 -4.34
CA TYR A 49 6.75 -3.69 -5.71
C TYR A 49 7.74 -4.43 -6.59
N ILE A 50 7.44 -4.44 -7.89
CA ILE A 50 8.40 -4.76 -8.94
C ILE A 50 8.45 -3.59 -9.93
N PRO A 51 9.58 -3.36 -10.62
CA PRO A 51 9.66 -2.32 -11.63
C PRO A 51 8.66 -2.53 -12.75
N ASN A 52 8.05 -1.45 -13.23
CA ASN A 52 7.18 -1.53 -14.39
C ASN A 52 8.02 -1.76 -15.65
N PRO A 53 7.62 -2.69 -16.55
CA PRO A 53 8.29 -2.88 -17.83
C PRO A 53 8.30 -1.62 -18.70
N VAL A 54 7.30 -0.77 -18.56
CA VAL A 54 7.19 0.50 -19.27
C VAL A 54 7.94 1.57 -18.48
N LYS A 55 8.94 2.20 -19.09
CA LYS A 55 9.69 3.28 -18.45
C LYS A 55 8.81 4.50 -18.21
N GLY A 56 8.97 5.10 -17.04
CA GLY A 56 8.24 6.30 -16.67
C GLY A 56 6.91 6.03 -15.96
N ASP A 57 6.43 4.82 -15.98
CA ASP A 57 5.20 4.43 -15.27
C ASP A 57 5.48 4.02 -13.83
N PRO A 58 4.48 4.15 -12.93
CA PRO A 58 4.61 3.68 -11.55
C PRO A 58 4.92 2.18 -11.50
N PRO A 59 5.63 1.71 -10.46
CA PRO A 59 5.92 0.28 -10.33
C PRO A 59 4.64 -0.52 -10.15
N LEU A 60 4.74 -1.82 -10.47
CA LEU A 60 3.63 -2.74 -10.26
C LEU A 60 3.61 -3.19 -8.80
N ILE A 61 2.43 -3.25 -8.22
CA ILE A 61 2.22 -3.77 -6.86
C ILE A 61 2.02 -5.28 -6.98
N LEU A 62 3.04 -6.04 -6.57
CA LEU A 62 3.02 -7.49 -6.70
C LEU A 62 2.44 -8.17 -5.46
N HIS A 63 2.84 -7.72 -4.27
CA HIS A 63 2.45 -8.32 -3.00
C HIS A 63 1.85 -7.24 -2.07
N PRO A 64 0.63 -6.75 -2.35
CA PRO A 64 0.05 -5.66 -1.56
C PRO A 64 -0.16 -6.03 -0.09
N ASP A 65 -0.45 -7.30 0.20
CA ASP A 65 -0.73 -7.76 1.57
C ASP A 65 0.53 -7.80 2.46
N GLU A 66 1.71 -7.73 1.89
CA GLU A 66 2.97 -7.70 2.64
C GLU A 66 3.36 -6.31 3.12
N CYS A 67 2.69 -5.28 2.65
CA CYS A 67 2.96 -3.91 3.07
C CYS A 67 2.62 -3.71 4.55
N TRP A 68 3.58 -3.23 5.31
CA TRP A 68 3.41 -2.93 6.73
C TRP A 68 3.40 -1.43 7.06
N TYR A 69 3.19 -0.60 6.04
CA TYR A 69 3.05 0.84 6.20
C TYR A 69 4.28 1.53 6.82
N CYS A 70 5.48 1.07 6.50
CA CYS A 70 6.72 1.65 7.06
C CYS A 70 6.99 3.09 6.57
N GLY A 71 6.44 3.47 5.43
CA GLY A 71 6.56 4.83 4.90
C GLY A 71 7.83 5.14 4.14
N CYS A 72 8.78 4.21 4.02
CA CYS A 72 10.04 4.45 3.35
C CYS A 72 9.87 4.87 1.88
N CYS A 73 8.93 4.25 1.17
CA CYS A 73 8.64 4.58 -0.22
C CYS A 73 8.11 6.02 -0.38
N VAL A 74 7.28 6.46 0.55
CA VAL A 74 6.74 7.83 0.53
C VAL A 74 7.83 8.84 0.86
N ILE A 75 8.64 8.56 1.86
CA ILE A 75 9.71 9.47 2.33
C ILE A 75 10.80 9.63 1.26
N ASP A 76 11.20 8.53 0.63
CA ASP A 76 12.30 8.54 -0.35
C ASP A 76 11.84 8.90 -1.77
N CYS A 77 10.54 9.03 -1.99
CA CYS A 77 10.03 9.42 -3.31
C CYS A 77 10.43 10.87 -3.62
N PRO A 78 11.11 11.12 -4.76
CA PRO A 78 11.52 12.47 -5.14
C PRO A 78 10.36 13.36 -5.59
N CYS A 79 9.19 12.76 -5.86
CA CYS A 79 8.02 13.49 -6.34
C CYS A 79 6.94 13.52 -5.25
N PRO A 80 6.78 14.62 -4.49
CA PRO A 80 5.73 14.71 -3.48
C PRO A 80 4.35 14.49 -4.09
N GLY A 81 3.55 13.65 -3.44
CA GLY A 81 2.20 13.32 -3.89
C GLY A 81 2.11 12.18 -4.89
N ALA A 82 3.24 11.61 -5.34
CA ALA A 82 3.24 10.45 -6.24
C ALA A 82 2.78 9.17 -5.56
N ILE A 83 3.05 9.03 -4.27
CA ILE A 83 2.68 7.87 -3.47
C ILE A 83 1.86 8.33 -2.27
N ASP A 84 0.77 7.64 -2.03
CA ASP A 84 -0.06 7.87 -0.86
C ASP A 84 -0.46 6.53 -0.25
N PHE A 85 -0.76 6.52 1.04
CA PHE A 85 -1.22 5.33 1.72
C PHE A 85 -2.74 5.30 1.84
N ASN A 86 -3.30 4.12 1.60
CA ASN A 86 -4.66 3.80 1.95
C ASN A 86 -4.66 3.11 3.34
N TRP A 87 -4.79 3.92 4.40
CA TRP A 87 -4.63 3.46 5.76
C TRP A 87 -5.72 2.47 6.16
N PRO A 88 -5.39 1.44 6.97
CA PRO A 88 -6.40 0.56 7.54
C PRO A 88 -7.30 1.32 8.50
N LEU A 89 -8.50 0.78 8.74
CA LEU A 89 -9.52 1.46 9.55
C LEU A 89 -9.04 1.81 10.97
N GLN A 90 -8.22 0.96 11.59
CA GLN A 90 -7.69 1.22 12.92
C GLN A 90 -6.75 2.43 12.98
N GLN A 91 -6.17 2.82 11.86
CA GLN A 91 -5.22 3.93 11.79
C GLN A 91 -5.82 5.22 11.23
N ARG A 92 -7.10 5.16 10.84
CA ARG A 92 -7.85 6.33 10.37
C ARG A 92 -8.41 7.09 11.56
N GLY A 93 -7.59 7.98 12.10
CA GLY A 93 -7.97 8.81 13.22
C GLY A 93 -8.56 10.14 12.78
N SER A 94 -9.38 10.73 13.64
CA SER A 94 -9.79 12.12 13.51
C SER A 94 -9.35 12.89 14.76
N TRP A 95 -9.00 14.14 14.58
CA TRP A 95 -8.60 14.99 15.68
C TRP A 95 -9.11 16.42 15.46
N LYS A 96 -9.32 17.13 16.55
CA LYS A 96 -9.84 18.49 16.53
C LYS A 96 -8.78 19.44 17.07
N ASP A 97 -8.51 20.49 16.31
CA ASP A 97 -7.63 21.57 16.78
C ASP A 97 -8.34 22.32 17.91
N LYS A 98 -7.69 22.43 19.05
CA LYS A 98 -8.25 23.12 20.22
C LYS A 98 -8.37 24.62 20.04
N VAL A 99 -7.54 25.22 19.20
CA VAL A 99 -7.50 26.66 18.97
C VAL A 99 -8.51 27.07 17.89
N THR A 100 -8.48 26.41 16.75
CA THR A 100 -9.32 26.76 15.59
C THR A 100 -10.65 26.05 15.56
N GLY A 101 -10.80 24.94 16.28
CA GLY A 101 -12.00 24.11 16.26
C GLY A 101 -12.19 23.28 15.01
N LYS A 102 -11.22 23.27 14.09
CA LYS A 102 -11.27 22.47 12.87
C LYS A 102 -11.07 21.00 13.18
N VAL A 103 -11.82 20.15 12.47
CA VAL A 103 -11.71 18.69 12.57
C VAL A 103 -10.95 18.17 11.36
N TYR A 104 -9.97 17.32 11.62
CA TYR A 104 -9.13 16.70 10.59
C TYR A 104 -9.32 15.18 10.62
N ARG A 105 -9.37 14.58 9.45
CA ARG A 105 -9.36 13.12 9.28
C ARG A 105 -8.35 12.80 8.19
N ASP A 106 -7.39 11.94 8.50
CA ASP A 106 -6.35 11.51 7.54
C ASP A 106 -5.65 12.69 6.86
N ASN A 107 -5.35 13.75 7.64
CA ASN A 107 -4.74 15.01 7.18
C ASN A 107 -5.62 15.85 6.25
N VAL A 108 -6.89 15.53 6.14
CA VAL A 108 -7.87 16.33 5.39
C VAL A 108 -8.77 17.07 6.36
N VAL A 109 -9.01 18.35 6.09
CA VAL A 109 -9.94 19.16 6.89
C VAL A 109 -11.36 18.74 6.56
N ILE A 110 -12.12 18.39 7.60
CA ILE A 110 -13.55 18.04 7.45
C ILE A 110 -14.35 19.31 7.70
N PRO A 111 -15.21 19.71 6.75
CA PRO A 111 -16.07 20.88 6.93
C PRO A 111 -17.09 20.72 8.06
#